data_8d3b542402927445083b2d6fd7b5a4c4
#
_entry.id   8d3b542402927445083b2d6fd7b5a4c4
#
_cell.length_a   1.000
_cell.length_b   1.000
_cell.length_c   1.000
_cell.angle_alpha   90.00
_cell.angle_beta   90.00
_cell.angle_gamma   90.00
#
_symmetry.space_group_name_H-M   'P 1'
#
loop_
_entity.id
_entity.type
_entity.pdbx_description
1 polymer ?
#
loop_
_entity_poly.entity_id
_entity_poly.type
_entity_poly.pdbx_seq_one_letter_code
_entity_poly.pdbx_strand_id
1 'polypeptide(L)'
;MEGYVHSMFNVPIVHYPIENWSENKKKILDALPAEDDSQLEPNGSGLYTDFFINAKVKEFPSYFYTVVDVIKPYLKSFMDGNPVEFVEMWYQKYYNQVEHKTHCHGFTGWSSIIYVEFDPKVHESTRFFSPFRQPWDCDVEVFQPKVKEGDMILFPSSLLHEAPVNRTNTRRTIISYNIRGYVDYVKHTLFSPVGETTINNDKHRT
;
A
#
# COMPACT_ATOMS: atom_id res chain seq x y z
N MET A 1 -38.21 -11.53 -16.10
CA MET A 1 -38.05 -11.37 -14.62
C MET A 1 -36.88 -10.44 -14.42
N GLU A 2 -37.05 -9.28 -13.83
CA GLU A 2 -35.98 -8.34 -13.51
C GLU A 2 -35.42 -8.65 -12.14
N GLY A 3 -34.09 -8.64 -12.04
CA GLY A 3 -33.36 -8.84 -10.78
C GLY A 3 -32.45 -7.64 -10.47
N TYR A 4 -32.14 -7.43 -9.21
CA TYR A 4 -31.25 -6.35 -8.75
C TYR A 4 -29.98 -6.97 -8.19
N VAL A 5 -28.83 -6.33 -8.45
CA VAL A 5 -27.54 -6.71 -7.88
C VAL A 5 -27.11 -5.65 -6.88
N HIS A 6 -26.85 -6.08 -5.66
CA HIS A 6 -26.30 -5.23 -4.61
C HIS A 6 -24.83 -5.61 -4.37
N SER A 7 -23.91 -4.67 -4.54
CA SER A 7 -22.50 -4.85 -4.17
C SER A 7 -22.32 -4.46 -2.71
N MET A 8 -21.95 -5.42 -1.87
CA MET A 8 -21.83 -5.20 -0.42
C MET A 8 -20.44 -4.79 0.03
N PHE A 9 -19.39 -5.25 -0.67
CA PHE A 9 -18.01 -5.02 -0.24
C PHE A 9 -17.16 -4.46 -1.39
N ASN A 10 -16.73 -3.21 -1.24
CA ASN A 10 -15.68 -2.64 -2.05
C ASN A 10 -14.46 -2.41 -1.16
N VAL A 11 -13.32 -3.01 -1.51
CA VAL A 11 -12.07 -2.78 -0.80
C VAL A 11 -11.25 -1.75 -1.60
N PRO A 12 -11.10 -0.53 -1.10
CA PRO A 12 -10.40 0.51 -1.82
C PRO A 12 -8.90 0.34 -1.75
N ILE A 13 -8.23 0.53 -2.88
CA ILE A 13 -6.80 0.77 -2.96
C ILE A 13 -6.62 2.09 -3.69
N VAL A 14 -6.20 3.12 -2.96
CA VAL A 14 -6.08 4.48 -3.48
C VAL A 14 -4.66 4.73 -3.94
N HIS A 15 -4.50 5.31 -5.12
CA HIS A 15 -3.21 5.50 -5.77
C HIS A 15 -2.96 6.98 -6.05
N TYR A 16 -1.82 7.50 -5.58
CA TYR A 16 -1.36 8.87 -5.81
C TYR A 16 0.03 8.87 -6.45
N PRO A 17 0.19 9.41 -7.67
CA PRO A 17 1.51 9.79 -8.16
C PRO A 17 2.02 11.00 -7.38
N ILE A 18 3.20 10.90 -6.75
CA ILE A 18 3.81 12.00 -6.02
C ILE A 18 4.46 12.96 -7.03
N GLU A 19 4.04 14.22 -6.99
CA GLU A 19 4.60 15.27 -7.82
C GLU A 19 6.06 15.59 -7.45
N ASN A 20 6.81 16.18 -8.39
CA ASN A 20 8.21 16.56 -8.21
C ASN A 20 9.10 15.43 -7.65
N TRP A 21 8.83 14.19 -8.11
CA TRP A 21 9.44 13.00 -7.51
C TRP A 21 10.96 13.02 -7.50
N SER A 22 11.60 13.49 -8.54
CA SER A 22 13.08 13.54 -8.62
C SER A 22 13.71 14.27 -7.42
N GLU A 23 13.12 15.41 -7.03
CA GLU A 23 13.56 16.19 -5.87
C GLU A 23 13.20 15.49 -4.56
N ASN A 24 11.96 15.03 -4.46
CA ASN A 24 11.45 14.35 -3.26
C ASN A 24 12.18 13.03 -2.99
N LYS A 25 12.49 12.25 -4.03
CA LYS A 25 13.31 11.04 -3.92
C LYS A 25 14.66 11.33 -3.26
N LYS A 26 15.35 12.36 -3.75
CA LYS A 26 16.66 12.73 -3.19
C LYS A 26 16.54 13.08 -1.71
N LYS A 27 15.57 13.91 -1.34
CA LYS A 27 15.34 14.30 0.08
C LYS A 27 15.09 13.07 0.96
N ILE A 28 14.25 12.14 0.48
CA ILE A 28 13.92 10.92 1.21
C ILE A 28 15.16 10.03 1.36
N LEU A 29 15.87 9.74 0.27
CA LEU A 29 17.05 8.86 0.31
C LEU A 29 18.18 9.43 1.17
N ASP A 30 18.42 10.76 1.12
CA ASP A 30 19.41 11.43 1.94
C ASP A 30 19.06 11.40 3.45
N ALA A 31 17.77 11.28 3.79
CA ALA A 31 17.30 11.21 5.17
C ALA A 31 17.28 9.78 5.73
N LEU A 32 17.25 8.75 4.88
CA LEU A 32 17.28 7.36 5.34
C LEU A 32 18.62 7.04 6.02
N PRO A 33 18.62 6.23 7.09
CA PRO A 33 19.85 5.80 7.73
C PRO A 33 20.74 4.98 6.79
N ALA A 34 22.04 5.01 7.04
CA ALA A 34 22.97 4.08 6.41
C ALA A 34 22.58 2.64 6.77
N GLU A 35 22.86 1.72 5.86
CA GLU A 35 22.57 0.30 6.11
C GLU A 35 23.51 -0.25 7.17
N ASP A 36 22.91 -1.05 8.07
CA ASP A 36 23.57 -1.70 9.18
C ASP A 36 22.91 -3.08 9.39
N ASP A 37 23.69 -4.07 9.79
CA ASP A 37 23.19 -5.44 9.98
C ASP A 37 22.12 -5.54 11.08
N SER A 38 22.05 -4.58 12.01
CA SER A 38 20.97 -4.50 13.01
C SER A 38 19.59 -4.23 12.40
N GLN A 39 19.54 -3.78 11.14
CA GLN A 39 18.33 -3.53 10.37
C GLN A 39 17.89 -4.75 9.55
N LEU A 40 18.65 -5.85 9.57
CA LEU A 40 18.21 -7.09 8.95
C LEU A 40 17.03 -7.68 9.73
N GLU A 41 16.01 -8.13 8.97
CA GLU A 41 14.85 -8.77 9.58
C GLU A 41 15.27 -10.05 10.33
N PRO A 42 14.84 -10.22 11.59
CA PRO A 42 15.33 -11.32 12.44
C PRO A 42 15.02 -12.74 11.94
N ASN A 43 14.06 -12.87 11.00
CA ASN A 43 13.65 -14.17 10.45
C ASN A 43 14.59 -14.74 9.38
N GLY A 44 15.68 -14.01 9.06
CA GLY A 44 16.66 -14.43 8.05
C GLY A 44 16.21 -14.24 6.61
N SER A 45 15.18 -13.44 6.36
CA SER A 45 14.67 -13.14 5.00
C SER A 45 15.66 -12.36 4.13
N GLY A 46 16.66 -11.70 4.73
CA GLY A 46 17.56 -10.77 4.06
C GLY A 46 16.94 -9.38 3.78
N LEU A 47 15.75 -9.12 4.30
CA LEU A 47 15.08 -7.83 4.20
C LEU A 47 15.72 -6.83 5.17
N TYR A 48 16.16 -5.68 4.66
CA TYR A 48 16.60 -4.54 5.47
C TYR A 48 15.40 -3.67 5.82
N THR A 49 15.16 -3.45 7.13
CA THR A 49 14.07 -2.63 7.64
C THR A 49 14.39 -2.10 9.04
N ASP A 50 13.95 -0.90 9.35
CA ASP A 50 14.04 -0.34 10.69
C ASP A 50 12.76 -0.61 11.54
N PHE A 51 11.80 -1.37 11.02
CA PHE A 51 10.54 -1.67 11.70
C PHE A 51 10.76 -2.18 13.14
N PHE A 52 11.62 -3.17 13.32
CA PHE A 52 11.85 -3.79 14.64
C PHE A 52 12.60 -2.88 15.61
N ILE A 53 13.41 -1.95 15.10
CA ILE A 53 14.09 -0.94 15.90
C ILE A 53 13.08 0.08 16.40
N ASN A 54 12.29 0.64 15.48
CA ASN A 54 11.28 1.66 15.78
C ASN A 54 10.21 1.13 16.74
N ALA A 55 9.76 -0.11 16.55
CA ALA A 55 8.81 -0.77 17.45
C ALA A 55 9.32 -0.90 18.89
N LYS A 56 10.62 -1.10 19.08
CA LYS A 56 11.24 -1.20 20.42
C LYS A 56 11.34 0.15 21.14
N VAL A 57 11.77 1.18 20.41
CA VAL A 57 11.97 2.52 20.99
C VAL A 57 10.67 3.31 21.09
N LYS A 58 9.62 2.93 20.36
CA LYS A 58 8.32 3.61 20.29
C LYS A 58 8.43 5.07 19.85
N GLU A 59 9.37 5.35 18.97
CA GLU A 59 9.61 6.66 18.38
C GLU A 59 9.50 6.56 16.86
N PHE A 60 9.16 7.67 16.23
CA PHE A 60 9.22 7.75 14.77
C PHE A 60 10.68 7.85 14.31
N PRO A 61 11.00 7.26 13.13
CA PRO A 61 12.35 7.31 12.58
C PRO A 61 12.78 8.75 12.26
N SER A 62 14.10 8.99 12.19
CA SER A 62 14.67 10.33 11.92
C SER A 62 14.16 10.97 10.62
N TYR A 63 13.85 10.17 9.61
CA TYR A 63 13.33 10.63 8.30
C TYR A 63 11.82 10.90 8.30
N PHE A 64 11.12 10.66 9.40
CA PHE A 64 9.66 10.79 9.51
C PHE A 64 9.13 12.13 8.98
N TYR A 65 9.65 13.24 9.49
CA TYR A 65 9.17 14.55 9.08
C TYR A 65 9.46 14.87 7.61
N THR A 66 10.59 14.39 7.08
CA THR A 66 10.92 14.53 5.65
C THR A 66 9.89 13.82 4.77
N VAL A 67 9.48 12.61 5.15
CA VAL A 67 8.45 11.86 4.42
C VAL A 67 7.08 12.52 4.57
N VAL A 68 6.71 12.91 5.80
CA VAL A 68 5.42 13.56 6.07
C VAL A 68 5.26 14.84 5.25
N ASP A 69 6.29 15.67 5.14
CA ASP A 69 6.24 16.90 4.33
C ASP A 69 5.93 16.61 2.85
N VAL A 70 6.48 15.52 2.32
CA VAL A 70 6.22 15.09 0.93
C VAL A 70 4.80 14.58 0.74
N ILE A 71 4.27 13.79 1.69
CA ILE A 71 2.98 13.11 1.52
C ILE A 71 1.78 13.90 2.06
N LYS A 72 2.01 14.93 2.86
CA LYS A 72 0.98 15.74 3.52
C LYS A 72 -0.15 16.24 2.60
N PRO A 73 0.11 16.74 1.37
CA PRO A 73 -0.95 17.17 0.47
C PRO A 73 -1.90 16.02 0.09
N TYR A 74 -1.34 14.83 -0.14
CA TYR A 74 -2.10 13.64 -0.53
C TYR A 74 -2.92 13.09 0.63
N LEU A 75 -2.34 13.07 1.84
CA LEU A 75 -3.08 12.68 3.05
C LEU A 75 -4.22 13.64 3.34
N LYS A 76 -4.00 14.94 3.17
CA LYS A 76 -5.07 15.94 3.32
C LYS A 76 -6.22 15.70 2.34
N SER A 77 -5.89 15.36 1.09
CA SER A 77 -6.88 14.99 0.07
C SER A 77 -7.60 13.68 0.42
N PHE A 78 -6.85 12.64 0.79
CA PHE A 78 -7.39 11.34 1.15
C PHE A 78 -8.34 11.39 2.35
N MET A 79 -7.99 12.17 3.37
CA MET A 79 -8.75 12.30 4.61
C MET A 79 -9.82 13.40 4.57
N ASP A 80 -10.03 14.04 3.41
CA ASP A 80 -10.96 15.19 3.26
C ASP A 80 -10.71 16.28 4.30
N GLY A 81 -9.45 16.54 4.61
CA GLY A 81 -9.02 17.53 5.61
C GLY A 81 -9.18 17.09 7.08
N ASN A 82 -9.69 15.91 7.35
CA ASN A 82 -9.78 15.38 8.71
C ASN A 82 -8.37 15.09 9.29
N PRO A 83 -8.22 15.15 10.62
CA PRO A 83 -6.97 14.84 11.29
C PRO A 83 -6.48 13.42 11.00
N VAL A 84 -5.16 13.27 10.87
CA VAL A 84 -4.46 12.00 10.70
C VAL A 84 -3.57 11.76 11.92
N GLU A 85 -3.67 10.57 12.48
CA GLU A 85 -2.74 10.04 13.48
C GLU A 85 -1.81 9.05 12.79
N PHE A 86 -0.50 9.32 12.80
CA PHE A 86 0.48 8.30 12.39
C PHE A 86 0.67 7.30 13.52
N VAL A 87 0.60 6.01 13.18
CA VAL A 87 0.81 4.91 14.14
C VAL A 87 2.26 4.48 14.13
N GLU A 88 2.82 4.27 12.92
CA GLU A 88 4.18 3.83 12.70
C GLU A 88 4.63 4.16 11.28
N MET A 89 5.94 4.20 11.06
CA MET A 89 6.56 4.39 9.75
C MET A 89 7.88 3.63 9.73
N TRP A 90 8.16 2.95 8.61
CA TRP A 90 9.40 2.21 8.42
C TRP A 90 9.76 2.15 6.94
N TYR A 91 11.07 1.94 6.63
CA TYR A 91 11.50 1.62 5.29
C TYR A 91 11.75 0.12 5.14
N GLN A 92 11.77 -0.33 3.88
CA GLN A 92 12.14 -1.69 3.49
C GLN A 92 12.99 -1.65 2.23
N LYS A 93 14.14 -2.33 2.24
CA LYS A 93 15.02 -2.48 1.08
C LYS A 93 15.12 -3.95 0.71
N TYR A 94 14.75 -4.23 -0.53
CA TYR A 94 14.72 -5.58 -1.09
C TYR A 94 15.85 -5.74 -2.08
N TYR A 95 16.80 -6.58 -1.74
CA TYR A 95 17.86 -7.03 -2.62
C TYR A 95 17.44 -8.27 -3.41
N ASN A 96 18.36 -8.85 -4.21
CA ASN A 96 18.07 -10.05 -5.00
C ASN A 96 17.63 -11.22 -4.09
N GLN A 97 16.57 -11.90 -4.49
CA GLN A 97 15.92 -13.03 -3.79
C GLN A 97 15.23 -12.66 -2.46
N VAL A 98 15.05 -11.37 -2.19
CA VAL A 98 14.32 -10.91 -1.00
C VAL A 98 12.87 -10.63 -1.32
N GLU A 99 11.98 -11.11 -0.46
CA GLU A 99 10.52 -10.89 -0.49
C GLU A 99 10.02 -10.45 0.88
N HIS A 100 8.78 -9.99 0.95
CA HIS A 100 8.05 -9.92 2.20
C HIS A 100 6.75 -10.69 2.05
N LYS A 101 6.64 -11.80 2.80
CA LYS A 101 5.54 -12.76 2.69
C LYS A 101 4.19 -12.14 2.98
N THR A 102 3.14 -12.84 2.57
CA THR A 102 1.75 -12.43 2.77
C THR A 102 1.46 -12.15 4.26
N HIS A 103 0.97 -10.95 4.54
CA HIS A 103 0.66 -10.46 5.88
C HIS A 103 -0.42 -9.37 5.81
N CYS A 104 -0.84 -8.88 6.98
CA CYS A 104 -1.64 -7.66 7.14
C CYS A 104 -1.19 -6.92 8.41
N HIS A 105 -1.63 -5.67 8.56
CA HIS A 105 -1.27 -4.84 9.73
C HIS A 105 -2.39 -4.78 10.77
N GLY A 106 -3.32 -5.73 10.73
CA GLY A 106 -4.41 -5.85 11.69
C GLY A 106 -5.41 -4.69 11.61
N PHE A 107 -5.76 -4.10 12.74
CA PHE A 107 -6.78 -3.05 12.85
C PHE A 107 -6.18 -1.64 13.02
N THR A 108 -5.06 -1.36 12.40
CA THR A 108 -4.39 -0.05 12.53
C THR A 108 -5.08 1.07 11.75
N GLY A 109 -5.99 0.76 10.85
CA GLY A 109 -6.74 1.71 10.03
C GLY A 109 -6.35 1.62 8.56
N TRP A 110 -5.44 2.48 8.11
CA TRP A 110 -4.92 2.51 6.75
C TRP A 110 -3.42 2.27 6.73
N SER A 111 -2.99 1.44 5.80
CA SER A 111 -1.57 1.24 5.48
C SER A 111 -1.24 1.92 4.17
N SER A 112 0.01 2.33 4.03
CA SER A 112 0.51 2.93 2.80
C SER A 112 1.86 2.36 2.40
N ILE A 113 2.14 2.43 1.11
CA ILE A 113 3.43 2.10 0.52
C ILE A 113 3.81 3.22 -0.44
N ILE A 114 5.01 3.79 -0.26
CA ILE A 114 5.65 4.72 -1.19
C ILE A 114 6.76 3.97 -1.92
N TYR A 115 6.70 3.91 -3.25
CA TYR A 115 7.71 3.26 -4.08
C TYR A 115 8.89 4.22 -4.32
N VAL A 116 9.89 4.19 -3.43
CA VAL A 116 11.02 5.14 -3.43
C VAL A 116 12.04 4.82 -4.52
N GLU A 117 12.42 3.54 -4.65
CA GLU A 117 13.24 3.04 -5.75
C GLU A 117 12.50 1.85 -6.37
N PHE A 118 12.02 2.03 -7.57
CA PHE A 118 11.18 1.05 -8.24
C PHE A 118 11.29 1.17 -9.77
N ASP A 119 11.70 0.10 -10.43
CA ASP A 119 11.67 0.00 -11.89
C ASP A 119 10.59 -1.01 -12.30
N PRO A 120 9.47 -0.58 -12.93
CA PRO A 120 8.39 -1.48 -13.32
C PRO A 120 8.76 -2.49 -14.40
N LYS A 121 9.94 -2.38 -15.01
CA LYS A 121 10.44 -3.35 -16.00
C LYS A 121 11.05 -4.58 -15.35
N VAL A 122 11.51 -4.46 -14.10
CA VAL A 122 12.24 -5.52 -13.39
C VAL A 122 11.67 -5.84 -12.01
N HIS A 123 10.89 -4.94 -11.42
CA HIS A 123 10.24 -5.14 -10.13
C HIS A 123 8.75 -5.41 -10.28
N GLU A 124 8.24 -6.28 -9.45
CA GLU A 124 6.82 -6.47 -9.26
C GLU A 124 6.30 -5.58 -8.12
N SER A 125 5.12 -5.00 -8.30
CA SER A 125 4.45 -4.22 -7.25
C SER A 125 3.83 -5.13 -6.19
N THR A 126 3.34 -4.54 -5.12
CA THR A 126 2.62 -5.25 -4.05
C THR A 126 1.41 -5.98 -4.62
N ARG A 127 1.22 -7.24 -4.21
CA ARG A 127 0.04 -8.05 -4.50
C ARG A 127 -0.93 -7.98 -3.33
N PHE A 128 -2.18 -7.78 -3.63
CA PHE A 128 -3.30 -7.78 -2.69
C PHE A 128 -4.19 -8.97 -2.93
N PHE A 129 -4.67 -9.58 -1.87
CA PHE A 129 -5.50 -10.77 -1.93
C PHE A 129 -6.92 -10.43 -1.49
N SER A 130 -7.91 -10.84 -2.28
CA SER A 130 -9.31 -10.70 -1.89
C SER A 130 -9.57 -11.41 -0.56
N PRO A 131 -10.31 -10.79 0.37
CA PRO A 131 -10.73 -11.47 1.60
C PRO A 131 -11.78 -12.56 1.36
N PHE A 132 -12.30 -12.64 0.14
CA PHE A 132 -13.35 -13.60 -0.25
C PHE A 132 -12.86 -14.46 -1.41
N ARG A 133 -13.34 -15.71 -1.44
CA ARG A 133 -13.15 -16.60 -2.57
C ARG A 133 -14.18 -16.33 -3.64
N GLN A 134 -13.81 -16.50 -4.88
CA GLN A 134 -14.72 -16.42 -6.03
C GLN A 134 -15.77 -17.55 -5.94
N PRO A 135 -17.07 -17.28 -6.21
CA PRO A 135 -18.13 -18.27 -6.04
C PRO A 135 -18.11 -19.38 -7.09
N TRP A 136 -17.40 -19.21 -8.23
CA TRP A 136 -17.40 -20.15 -9.34
C TRP A 136 -16.23 -21.12 -9.35
N ASP A 137 -15.04 -20.75 -8.84
CA ASP A 137 -13.82 -21.57 -8.84
C ASP A 137 -13.20 -21.74 -7.46
N CYS A 138 -13.73 -21.01 -6.46
CA CYS A 138 -13.20 -20.96 -5.10
C CYS A 138 -11.78 -20.39 -4.98
N ASP A 139 -11.26 -19.74 -6.02
CA ASP A 139 -9.96 -19.07 -5.96
C ASP A 139 -10.03 -17.69 -5.29
N VAL A 140 -8.89 -17.24 -4.79
CA VAL A 140 -8.71 -15.91 -4.24
C VAL A 140 -8.28 -14.97 -5.35
N GLU A 141 -9.06 -13.92 -5.58
CA GLU A 141 -8.67 -12.89 -6.53
C GLU A 141 -7.41 -12.15 -6.05
N VAL A 142 -6.45 -11.99 -6.95
CA VAL A 142 -5.20 -11.26 -6.69
C VAL A 142 -5.21 -9.98 -7.51
N PHE A 143 -5.10 -8.86 -6.83
CA PHE A 143 -4.94 -7.54 -7.46
C PHE A 143 -3.51 -7.05 -7.32
N GLN A 144 -2.90 -6.65 -8.42
CA GLN A 144 -1.56 -6.10 -8.47
C GLN A 144 -1.57 -4.76 -9.22
N PRO A 145 -1.48 -3.62 -8.51
CA PRO A 145 -1.55 -2.31 -9.14
C PRO A 145 -0.33 -2.06 -10.03
N LYS A 146 -0.57 -1.41 -11.18
CA LYS A 146 0.52 -0.91 -12.02
C LYS A 146 1.06 0.37 -11.40
N VAL A 147 2.22 0.30 -10.81
CA VAL A 147 2.91 1.42 -10.17
C VAL A 147 4.24 1.71 -10.84
N LYS A 148 4.75 2.90 -10.59
CA LYS A 148 6.10 3.34 -10.95
C LYS A 148 6.78 3.97 -9.73
N GLU A 149 8.03 4.26 -9.88
CA GLU A 149 8.78 5.02 -8.89
C GLU A 149 8.11 6.38 -8.63
N GLY A 150 7.94 6.73 -7.35
CA GLY A 150 7.23 7.93 -6.92
C GLY A 150 5.74 7.75 -6.72
N ASP A 151 5.20 6.57 -6.96
CA ASP A 151 3.81 6.31 -6.63
C ASP A 151 3.65 5.96 -5.14
N MET A 152 2.52 6.40 -4.60
CA MET A 152 2.06 6.04 -3.25
C MET A 152 0.70 5.36 -3.35
N ILE A 153 0.53 4.26 -2.63
CA ILE A 153 -0.77 3.59 -2.49
C ILE A 153 -1.20 3.57 -1.03
N LEU A 154 -2.51 3.72 -0.79
CA LEU A 154 -3.14 3.54 0.52
C LEU A 154 -4.21 2.46 0.42
N PHE A 155 -4.31 1.64 1.45
CA PHE A 155 -5.25 0.53 1.52
C PHE A 155 -5.62 0.21 2.98
N PRO A 156 -6.75 -0.45 3.23
CA PRO A 156 -7.11 -0.90 4.58
C PRO A 156 -6.04 -1.80 5.18
N SER A 157 -5.61 -1.51 6.40
CA SER A 157 -4.52 -2.26 7.07
C SER A 157 -4.81 -3.74 7.26
N SER A 158 -6.09 -4.12 7.29
CA SER A 158 -6.53 -5.51 7.39
C SER A 158 -6.42 -6.31 6.10
N LEU A 159 -6.18 -5.64 4.95
CA LEU A 159 -6.08 -6.31 3.66
C LEU A 159 -4.79 -7.12 3.55
N LEU A 160 -4.93 -8.41 3.25
CA LEU A 160 -3.79 -9.30 3.03
C LEU A 160 -3.00 -8.85 1.79
N HIS A 161 -1.70 -8.73 1.95
CA HIS A 161 -0.81 -8.30 0.88
C HIS A 161 0.60 -8.89 1.04
N GLU A 162 1.37 -8.85 -0.03
CA GLU A 162 2.77 -9.27 -0.05
C GLU A 162 3.62 -8.37 -0.95
N ALA A 163 4.90 -8.32 -0.68
CA ALA A 163 5.88 -7.80 -1.63
C ALA A 163 6.55 -8.98 -2.34
N PRO A 164 6.29 -9.21 -3.65
CA PRO A 164 6.88 -10.30 -4.40
C PRO A 164 8.40 -10.29 -4.36
N VAL A 165 9.00 -11.47 -4.55
CA VAL A 165 10.46 -11.62 -4.54
C VAL A 165 11.12 -10.71 -5.58
N ASN A 166 12.13 -9.95 -5.16
CA ASN A 166 12.97 -9.21 -6.10
C ASN A 166 13.94 -10.19 -6.77
N ARG A 167 13.73 -10.49 -8.06
CA ARG A 167 14.53 -11.44 -8.85
C ARG A 167 15.70 -10.78 -9.59
N THR A 168 16.05 -9.57 -9.21
CA THR A 168 17.08 -8.77 -9.90
C THR A 168 18.11 -8.24 -8.94
N ASN A 169 19.23 -7.78 -9.47
CA ASN A 169 20.27 -7.09 -8.69
C ASN A 169 19.95 -5.59 -8.48
N THR A 170 18.87 -5.10 -9.07
CA THR A 170 18.41 -3.73 -8.85
C THR A 170 17.66 -3.68 -7.51
N ARG A 171 18.09 -2.82 -6.61
CA ARG A 171 17.45 -2.65 -5.30
C ARG A 171 16.04 -2.05 -5.46
N ARG A 172 15.07 -2.60 -4.75
CA ARG A 172 13.74 -2.02 -4.55
C ARG A 172 13.67 -1.43 -3.15
N THR A 173 13.35 -0.15 -3.03
CA THR A 173 13.18 0.53 -1.74
C THR A 173 11.76 1.09 -1.64
N ILE A 174 11.09 0.78 -0.54
CA ILE A 174 9.80 1.37 -0.20
C ILE A 174 9.84 1.99 1.19
N ILE A 175 8.93 2.94 1.42
CA ILE A 175 8.57 3.40 2.77
C ILE A 175 7.12 3.00 3.00
N SER A 176 6.89 2.35 4.14
CA SER A 176 5.56 1.99 4.60
C SER A 176 5.20 2.78 5.85
N TYR A 177 3.92 3.07 6.03
CA TYR A 177 3.40 3.67 7.25
C TYR A 177 1.96 3.26 7.48
N ASN A 178 1.56 3.28 8.75
CA ASN A 178 0.19 3.08 9.17
C ASN A 178 -0.38 4.35 9.76
N ILE A 179 -1.64 4.66 9.42
CA ILE A 179 -2.36 5.83 9.91
C ILE A 179 -3.75 5.46 10.42
N ARG A 180 -4.25 6.27 11.34
CA ARG A 180 -5.65 6.29 11.77
C ARG A 180 -6.27 7.62 11.42
N GLY A 181 -7.55 7.58 11.13
CA GLY A 181 -8.32 8.77 10.84
C GLY A 181 -9.69 8.39 10.32
N TYR A 182 -10.61 9.32 10.43
CA TYR A 182 -11.95 9.14 9.90
C TYR A 182 -12.00 9.60 8.45
N VAL A 183 -12.36 8.68 7.56
CA VAL A 183 -12.65 8.96 6.15
C VAL A 183 -14.16 8.87 5.97
N ASP A 184 -14.78 9.98 5.54
CA ASP A 184 -16.19 9.97 5.21
C ASP A 184 -16.42 9.31 3.84
N TYR A 185 -16.64 8.00 3.87
CA TYR A 185 -16.86 7.20 2.68
C TYR A 185 -18.07 7.62 1.84
N VAL A 186 -19.04 8.29 2.44
CA VAL A 186 -20.25 8.73 1.74
C VAL A 186 -19.96 9.92 0.82
N LYS A 187 -18.97 10.73 1.15
CA LYS A 187 -18.56 11.90 0.36
C LYS A 187 -17.55 11.60 -0.74
N HIS A 188 -16.80 10.52 -0.62
CA HIS A 188 -15.81 10.14 -1.62
C HIS A 188 -16.47 9.31 -2.73
N THR A 189 -16.37 9.78 -3.96
CA THR A 189 -16.83 9.06 -5.16
C THR A 189 -16.19 7.67 -5.31
N LEU A 190 -15.03 7.44 -4.68
CA LEU A 190 -14.36 6.14 -4.60
C LEU A 190 -15.18 5.09 -3.83
N PHE A 191 -16.09 5.54 -2.99
CA PHE A 191 -16.92 4.70 -2.11
C PHE A 191 -18.42 4.93 -2.33
N SER A 192 -18.78 5.63 -3.41
CA SER A 192 -20.19 5.71 -3.79
C SER A 192 -20.73 4.28 -3.86
N PRO A 193 -21.85 3.98 -3.21
CA PRO A 193 -22.47 2.68 -3.36
C PRO A 193 -22.59 2.43 -4.86
N VAL A 194 -22.07 1.29 -5.32
CA VAL A 194 -22.22 0.89 -6.72
C VAL A 194 -23.72 0.95 -6.98
N GLY A 195 -24.13 1.83 -7.90
CA GLY A 195 -25.54 2.03 -8.19
C GLY A 195 -26.19 0.69 -8.53
N GLU A 196 -27.45 0.54 -8.18
CA GLU A 196 -28.24 -0.65 -8.54
C GLU A 196 -28.05 -0.91 -10.05
N THR A 197 -27.42 -2.03 -10.38
CA THR A 197 -27.26 -2.44 -11.76
C THR A 197 -28.40 -3.38 -12.11
N THR A 198 -29.29 -2.94 -12.97
CA THR A 198 -30.36 -3.79 -13.49
C THR A 198 -29.75 -4.81 -14.46
N ILE A 199 -29.90 -6.09 -14.19
CA ILE A 199 -29.50 -7.14 -15.10
C ILE A 199 -30.57 -7.27 -16.19
N ASN A 200 -30.32 -6.70 -17.37
CA ASN A 200 -31.13 -6.94 -18.55
C ASN A 200 -30.71 -8.29 -19.16
N ASN A 201 -31.58 -9.29 -19.03
CA ASN A 201 -31.40 -10.66 -19.56
C ASN A 201 -31.51 -10.75 -21.11
N ASP A 202 -31.56 -9.63 -21.85
CA ASP A 202 -31.90 -9.65 -23.28
C ASP A 202 -30.70 -9.84 -24.23
N LYS A 203 -29.50 -10.15 -23.75
CA LYS A 203 -28.30 -10.29 -24.62
C LYS A 203 -27.81 -11.72 -24.93
N HIS A 204 -28.55 -12.75 -24.55
CA HIS A 204 -28.19 -14.14 -24.92
C HIS A 204 -29.39 -14.94 -25.45
N ARG A 205 -30.02 -14.41 -26.50
CA ARG A 205 -30.87 -15.19 -27.41
C ARG A 205 -30.54 -14.80 -28.85
N THR A 206 -29.48 -15.36 -29.37
CA THR A 206 -29.30 -15.70 -30.78
C THR A 206 -28.41 -16.94 -30.87
#